data_4ef78cde3d482062a125b8b3380efb17
#
_entry.id   4ef78cde3d482062a125b8b3380efb17
#
_cell.length_a   1.000
_cell.length_b   1.000
_cell.length_c   1.000
_cell.angle_alpha   90.00
_cell.angle_beta   90.00
_cell.angle_gamma   90.00
#
_symmetry.space_group_name_H-M   'P 1'
#
loop_
_entity.id
_entity.type
_entity.pdbx_description
1 polymer ?
#
loop_
_entity_poly.entity_id
_entity_poly.type
_entity_poly.pdbx_seq_one_letter_code
_entity_poly.pdbx_strand_id
1 'polypeptide(L)'
;GYFDKLRDYAVKMQVPFDITYVIGNHDWLINRYPNCRATVEKALGVAAGSNPFPSQLFEPSYKVFARHGDYYDEFNYMGDRDASSIGDAIVIELLNKYPEEAIRRLNALVTAGSVTKPEMDWITTQLKELDNIRPLLDAPSWVLMVAKKTENEAASKAIEQAWDDCVDNFFKVPFVQGQDKFLWPDKIDLLQIALQLSSHASKKMLEKICELKEKLFPEDKAGGYDKHAFKELRVRSGDVNFVLYGHTHDYVVVPMDQTSILGGSSQDKIYFNTGTWRKTWNKVQFDPANREFIGWHVLTYVAIFKPSENDPYKFEVWNAALG
;
A
#
# COMPACT_ATOMS: atom_id res chain seq x y z
N GLY A 1 15.98 -16.78 9.39
CA GLY A 1 14.72 -16.33 8.82
C GLY A 1 14.32 -17.13 7.56
N TYR A 2 13.29 -16.67 6.85
CA TYR A 2 12.83 -17.33 5.61
C TYR A 2 13.90 -17.29 4.52
N PHE A 3 14.52 -16.13 4.32
CA PHE A 3 15.60 -15.97 3.32
C PHE A 3 16.85 -16.81 3.64
N ASP A 4 17.14 -17.06 4.92
CA ASP A 4 18.25 -17.97 5.28
C ASP A 4 17.95 -19.38 4.82
N LYS A 5 16.71 -19.87 5.01
CA LYS A 5 16.30 -21.19 4.54
C LYS A 5 16.37 -21.33 3.01
N LEU A 6 16.00 -20.27 2.27
CA LEU A 6 16.13 -20.27 0.81
C LEU A 6 17.60 -20.33 0.39
N ARG A 7 18.47 -19.57 1.06
CA ARG A 7 19.91 -19.59 0.79
C ARG A 7 20.50 -20.97 1.10
N ASP A 8 20.19 -21.54 2.26
CA ASP A 8 20.67 -22.88 2.63
C ASP A 8 20.22 -23.93 1.61
N TYR A 9 18.98 -23.81 1.13
CA TYR A 9 18.47 -24.68 0.07
C TYR A 9 19.23 -24.48 -1.25
N ALA A 10 19.47 -23.25 -1.68
CA ALA A 10 20.22 -22.93 -2.89
C ALA A 10 21.66 -23.48 -2.82
N VAL A 11 22.33 -23.30 -1.67
CA VAL A 11 23.66 -23.89 -1.42
C VAL A 11 23.61 -25.41 -1.55
N LYS A 12 22.62 -26.07 -0.92
CA LYS A 12 22.44 -27.53 -1.02
C LYS A 12 22.22 -27.99 -2.45
N MET A 13 21.49 -27.20 -3.24
CA MET A 13 21.19 -27.51 -4.65
C MET A 13 22.28 -27.05 -5.62
N GLN A 14 23.32 -26.35 -5.12
CA GLN A 14 24.42 -25.79 -5.91
C GLN A 14 23.93 -24.82 -7.01
N VAL A 15 22.89 -24.05 -6.71
CA VAL A 15 22.36 -22.99 -7.61
C VAL A 15 22.70 -21.60 -7.09
N PRO A 16 22.95 -20.63 -7.98
CA PRO A 16 23.13 -19.23 -7.60
C PRO A 16 21.89 -18.69 -6.86
N PHE A 17 22.13 -17.85 -5.86
CA PHE A 17 21.07 -17.21 -5.10
C PHE A 17 21.44 -15.77 -4.74
N ASP A 18 20.71 -14.82 -5.31
CA ASP A 18 20.85 -13.40 -5.05
C ASP A 18 19.53 -12.79 -4.61
N ILE A 19 19.61 -11.77 -3.76
CA ILE A 19 18.44 -10.99 -3.32
C ILE A 19 18.66 -9.54 -3.70
N THR A 20 17.74 -8.96 -4.43
CA THR A 20 17.67 -7.53 -4.71
C THR A 20 16.47 -6.92 -4.01
N TYR A 21 16.73 -5.98 -3.10
CA TYR A 21 15.69 -5.17 -2.47
C TYR A 21 15.42 -3.94 -3.32
N VAL A 22 14.20 -3.81 -3.83
CA VAL A 22 13.73 -2.64 -4.59
C VAL A 22 12.88 -1.78 -3.68
N ILE A 23 13.27 -0.52 -3.49
CA ILE A 23 12.59 0.39 -2.56
C ILE A 23 11.22 0.84 -3.07
N GLY A 24 10.29 1.02 -2.13
CA GLY A 24 8.99 1.67 -2.31
C GLY A 24 8.95 3.10 -1.77
N ASN A 25 7.77 3.71 -1.83
CA ASN A 25 7.53 5.10 -1.41
C ASN A 25 7.81 5.35 0.08
N HIS A 26 7.60 4.38 0.96
CA HIS A 26 7.88 4.53 2.39
C HIS A 26 9.31 4.16 2.80
N ASP A 27 10.15 3.73 1.84
CA ASP A 27 11.52 3.24 2.12
C ASP A 27 12.60 4.31 1.94
N TRP A 28 12.24 5.52 1.47
CA TRP A 28 13.21 6.57 1.17
C TRP A 28 14.10 6.92 2.39
N LEU A 29 13.50 6.97 3.58
CA LEU A 29 14.23 7.24 4.81
C LEU A 29 15.23 6.11 5.13
N ILE A 30 14.80 4.85 4.98
CA ILE A 30 15.66 3.68 5.15
C ILE A 30 16.80 3.74 4.13
N ASN A 31 16.49 4.08 2.89
CA ASN A 31 17.47 4.12 1.80
C ASN A 31 18.49 5.25 1.97
N ARG A 32 18.09 6.37 2.58
CA ARG A 32 18.94 7.53 2.80
C ARG A 32 20.05 7.29 3.83
N TYR A 33 19.77 6.50 4.88
CA TYR A 33 20.69 6.32 6.01
C TYR A 33 21.40 4.97 5.95
N PRO A 34 22.77 4.94 5.92
CA PRO A 34 23.54 3.70 5.82
C PRO A 34 23.23 2.68 6.92
N ASN A 35 23.02 3.14 8.16
CA ASN A 35 22.70 2.25 9.28
C ASN A 35 21.32 1.58 9.13
N CYS A 36 20.36 2.27 8.52
CA CYS A 36 19.05 1.69 8.21
C CYS A 36 19.18 0.65 7.10
N ARG A 37 19.94 0.95 6.05
CA ARG A 37 20.22 -0.02 4.98
C ARG A 37 20.89 -1.27 5.54
N ALA A 38 21.92 -1.12 6.35
CA ALA A 38 22.64 -2.25 6.97
C ALA A 38 21.70 -3.15 7.81
N THR A 39 20.65 -2.59 8.42
CA THR A 39 19.64 -3.37 9.13
C THR A 39 18.81 -4.22 8.19
N VAL A 40 18.40 -3.67 7.05
CA VAL A 40 17.66 -4.40 6.00
C VAL A 40 18.55 -5.48 5.37
N GLU A 41 19.78 -5.13 5.00
CA GLU A 41 20.75 -6.07 4.42
C GLU A 41 21.00 -7.25 5.36
N LYS A 42 21.17 -6.99 6.65
CA LYS A 42 21.31 -8.03 7.67
C LYS A 42 20.06 -8.92 7.75
N ALA A 43 18.86 -8.34 7.70
CA ALA A 43 17.60 -9.09 7.74
C ALA A 43 17.41 -9.99 6.50
N LEU A 44 17.88 -9.52 5.34
CA LEU A 44 17.91 -10.29 4.10
C LEU A 44 19.08 -11.29 4.05
N GLY A 45 20.06 -11.13 4.94
CA GLY A 45 21.28 -11.92 4.96
C GLY A 45 22.19 -11.67 3.75
N VAL A 46 22.15 -10.48 3.17
CA VAL A 46 23.07 -10.05 2.11
C VAL A 46 24.24 -9.27 2.71
N ALA A 47 25.36 -9.19 1.97
CA ALA A 47 26.51 -8.42 2.40
C ALA A 47 26.15 -6.93 2.46
N ALA A 48 26.69 -6.24 3.49
CA ALA A 48 26.49 -4.80 3.60
C ALA A 48 27.08 -4.07 2.40
N GLY A 49 26.25 -3.27 1.72
CA GLY A 49 26.61 -2.47 0.57
C GLY A 49 26.86 -1.00 0.94
N SER A 50 27.67 -0.32 0.15
CA SER A 50 27.89 1.12 0.28
C SER A 50 26.82 1.96 -0.45
N ASN A 51 26.17 1.38 -1.44
CA ASN A 51 25.23 2.07 -2.32
C ASN A 51 23.79 2.01 -1.78
N PRO A 52 22.98 3.02 -2.06
CA PRO A 52 21.54 2.96 -1.86
C PRO A 52 20.92 1.77 -2.59
N PHE A 53 19.82 1.23 -2.04
CA PHE A 53 19.03 0.21 -2.73
C PHE A 53 18.44 0.77 -4.03
N PRO A 54 18.35 -0.05 -5.08
CA PRO A 54 17.77 0.38 -6.34
C PRO A 54 16.27 0.68 -6.22
N SER A 55 15.78 1.64 -7.00
CA SER A 55 14.36 1.92 -7.17
C SER A 55 13.69 1.03 -8.23
N GLN A 56 14.47 0.25 -8.96
CA GLN A 56 14.00 -0.68 -9.99
C GLN A 56 15.02 -1.78 -10.23
N LEU A 57 14.54 -2.90 -10.72
CA LEU A 57 15.34 -4.03 -11.19
C LEU A 57 15.08 -4.24 -12.68
N PHE A 58 16.13 -4.43 -13.46
CA PHE A 58 16.05 -4.93 -14.83
C PHE A 58 16.92 -6.17 -14.96
N GLU A 59 16.29 -7.29 -15.26
CA GLU A 59 16.97 -8.56 -15.50
C GLU A 59 16.78 -8.99 -16.96
N PRO A 60 17.73 -8.67 -17.85
CA PRO A 60 17.59 -8.87 -19.29
C PRO A 60 17.52 -10.34 -19.68
N SER A 61 18.19 -11.25 -18.94
CA SER A 61 18.19 -12.68 -19.27
C SER A 61 16.82 -13.33 -19.06
N TYR A 62 15.97 -12.77 -18.19
CA TYR A 62 14.58 -13.16 -17.96
C TYR A 62 13.56 -12.19 -18.58
N LYS A 63 14.03 -11.11 -19.22
CA LYS A 63 13.21 -10.03 -19.76
C LYS A 63 12.25 -9.44 -18.73
N VAL A 64 12.72 -9.28 -17.50
CA VAL A 64 11.98 -8.79 -16.36
C VAL A 64 12.34 -7.34 -16.07
N PHE A 65 11.31 -6.54 -15.79
CA PHE A 65 11.44 -5.22 -15.20
C PHE A 65 10.57 -5.15 -13.96
N ALA A 66 11.14 -4.77 -12.83
CA ALA A 66 10.44 -4.65 -11.57
C ALA A 66 10.68 -3.30 -10.92
N ARG A 67 9.63 -2.72 -10.34
CA ARG A 67 9.69 -1.55 -9.45
C ARG A 67 8.52 -1.59 -8.47
N HIS A 68 8.54 -0.73 -7.46
CA HIS A 68 7.44 -0.71 -6.50
C HIS A 68 6.10 -0.31 -7.15
N GLY A 69 6.08 0.68 -8.02
CA GLY A 69 4.88 1.14 -8.74
C GLY A 69 4.38 2.52 -8.33
N ASP A 70 4.74 3.02 -7.17
CA ASP A 70 4.38 4.32 -6.62
C ASP A 70 4.76 5.53 -7.51
N TYR A 71 5.65 5.34 -8.46
CA TYR A 71 6.11 6.37 -9.40
C TYR A 71 4.96 7.04 -10.18
N TYR A 72 3.84 6.35 -10.29
CA TYR A 72 2.64 6.82 -10.98
C TYR A 72 1.55 7.32 -10.03
N ASP A 73 1.80 7.30 -8.72
CA ASP A 73 0.90 7.79 -7.70
C ASP A 73 1.36 9.17 -7.21
N GLU A 74 0.62 10.20 -7.58
CA GLU A 74 0.95 11.59 -7.25
C GLU A 74 0.87 11.91 -5.75
N PHE A 75 0.22 11.06 -4.93
CA PHE A 75 0.23 11.19 -3.47
C PHE A 75 1.48 10.56 -2.85
N ASN A 76 2.05 9.56 -3.50
CA ASN A 76 3.17 8.78 -2.99
C ASN A 76 4.50 9.04 -3.71
N TYR A 77 4.46 9.77 -4.84
CA TYR A 77 5.66 10.20 -5.55
C TYR A 77 5.52 11.63 -6.07
N MET A 78 6.34 12.53 -5.54
CA MET A 78 6.31 13.97 -5.84
C MET A 78 7.48 14.42 -6.72
N GLY A 79 8.04 13.50 -7.53
CA GLY A 79 9.13 13.79 -8.46
C GLY A 79 10.53 13.51 -7.91
N ASP A 80 10.68 13.33 -6.60
CA ASP A 80 11.94 12.97 -5.95
C ASP A 80 11.74 11.71 -5.09
N ARG A 81 12.53 10.68 -5.35
CA ARG A 81 12.49 9.41 -4.61
C ARG A 81 12.96 9.55 -3.17
N ASP A 82 13.85 10.49 -2.90
CA ASP A 82 14.46 10.70 -1.59
C ASP A 82 13.76 11.82 -0.78
N ALA A 83 12.57 12.21 -1.20
CA ALA A 83 11.74 13.21 -0.52
C ALA A 83 10.43 12.60 0.01
N SER A 84 9.95 13.18 1.11
CA SER A 84 8.65 12.83 1.69
C SER A 84 7.51 13.19 0.74
N SER A 85 6.47 12.36 0.74
CA SER A 85 5.24 12.52 -0.04
C SER A 85 4.05 12.89 0.84
N ILE A 86 2.91 13.23 0.23
CA ILE A 86 1.64 13.39 0.97
C ILE A 86 1.24 12.06 1.61
N GLY A 87 1.47 10.93 0.94
CA GLY A 87 1.24 9.60 1.51
C GLY A 87 2.03 9.37 2.81
N ASP A 88 3.32 9.78 2.84
CA ASP A 88 4.11 9.71 4.07
C ASP A 88 3.54 10.63 5.16
N ALA A 89 3.12 11.84 4.80
CA ALA A 89 2.51 12.76 5.76
C ALA A 89 1.22 12.18 6.35
N ILE A 90 0.37 11.53 5.54
CA ILE A 90 -0.83 10.84 6.03
C ILE A 90 -0.45 9.76 7.05
N VAL A 91 0.53 8.92 6.73
CA VAL A 91 0.97 7.85 7.65
C VAL A 91 1.53 8.44 8.95
N ILE A 92 2.45 9.41 8.85
CA ILE A 92 3.19 9.94 10.01
C ILE A 92 2.31 10.86 10.86
N GLU A 93 1.60 11.79 10.23
CA GLU A 93 0.92 12.90 10.91
C GLU A 93 -0.54 12.59 11.24
N LEU A 94 -1.15 11.59 10.61
CA LEU A 94 -2.53 11.22 10.86
C LEU A 94 -2.63 9.78 11.38
N LEU A 95 -2.25 8.76 10.59
CA LEU A 95 -2.53 7.36 10.95
C LEU A 95 -1.77 6.87 12.18
N ASN A 96 -0.54 7.35 12.39
CA ASN A 96 0.24 6.99 13.58
C ASN A 96 -0.21 7.80 14.81
N LYS A 97 -0.59 9.07 14.64
CA LYS A 97 -0.99 9.94 15.76
C LYS A 97 -2.40 9.67 16.28
N TYR A 98 -3.32 9.34 15.38
CA TYR A 98 -4.71 9.14 15.76
C TYR A 98 -4.94 8.02 16.79
N PRO A 99 -4.38 6.79 16.63
CA PRO A 99 -4.55 5.76 17.65
C PRO A 99 -4.04 6.18 19.03
N GLU A 100 -2.91 6.88 19.08
CA GLU A 100 -2.34 7.39 20.33
C GLU A 100 -3.26 8.39 21.01
N GLU A 101 -3.80 9.34 20.26
CA GLU A 101 -4.71 10.35 20.77
C GLU A 101 -6.06 9.74 21.24
N ALA A 102 -6.63 8.83 20.45
CA ALA A 102 -7.85 8.13 20.84
C ALA A 102 -7.64 7.29 22.11
N ILE A 103 -6.55 6.55 22.20
CA ILE A 103 -6.18 5.75 23.39
C ILE A 103 -6.00 6.66 24.62
N ARG A 104 -5.36 7.81 24.45
CA ARG A 104 -5.18 8.79 25.53
C ARG A 104 -6.53 9.26 26.11
N ARG A 105 -7.49 9.59 25.26
CA ARG A 105 -8.85 10.01 25.66
C ARG A 105 -9.61 8.87 26.35
N LEU A 106 -9.54 7.68 25.79
CA LEU A 106 -10.20 6.49 26.33
C LEU A 106 -9.63 6.09 27.70
N ASN A 107 -8.32 6.22 27.93
CA ASN A 107 -7.72 5.99 29.24
C ASN A 107 -8.28 6.91 30.34
N ALA A 108 -8.62 8.16 30.01
CA ALA A 108 -9.28 9.06 30.94
C ALA A 108 -10.70 8.56 31.33
N LEU A 109 -11.43 7.97 30.35
CA LEU A 109 -12.76 7.37 30.59
C LEU A 109 -12.65 6.08 31.41
N VAL A 110 -11.63 5.26 31.21
CA VAL A 110 -11.34 4.07 32.03
C VAL A 110 -11.08 4.50 33.48
N THR A 111 -10.25 5.51 33.68
CA THR A 111 -9.96 6.06 35.03
C THR A 111 -11.21 6.59 35.71
N ALA A 112 -12.12 7.18 34.95
CA ALA A 112 -13.42 7.65 35.47
C ALA A 112 -14.45 6.52 35.66
N GLY A 113 -14.11 5.27 35.31
CA GLY A 113 -15.01 4.12 35.40
C GLY A 113 -16.11 4.07 34.35
N SER A 114 -16.03 4.92 33.31
CA SER A 114 -16.99 5.00 32.23
C SER A 114 -16.77 3.99 31.11
N VAL A 115 -15.55 3.45 30.99
CA VAL A 115 -15.15 2.43 30.02
C VAL A 115 -14.48 1.28 30.75
N THR A 116 -14.83 0.06 30.42
CA THR A 116 -14.22 -1.13 31.01
C THR A 116 -12.88 -1.48 30.39
N LYS A 117 -12.03 -2.19 31.12
CA LYS A 117 -10.73 -2.65 30.58
C LYS A 117 -10.85 -3.57 29.37
N PRO A 118 -11.74 -4.58 29.32
CA PRO A 118 -11.94 -5.40 28.13
C PRO A 118 -12.38 -4.60 26.90
N GLU A 119 -13.26 -3.63 27.07
CA GLU A 119 -13.71 -2.75 25.99
C GLU A 119 -12.54 -1.90 25.46
N MET A 120 -11.75 -1.33 26.37
CA MET A 120 -10.55 -0.57 26.01
C MET A 120 -9.53 -1.42 25.24
N ASP A 121 -9.31 -2.66 25.65
CA ASP A 121 -8.38 -3.59 24.98
C ASP A 121 -8.87 -3.95 23.56
N TRP A 122 -10.18 -4.17 23.39
CA TRP A 122 -10.78 -4.39 22.08
C TRP A 122 -10.64 -3.15 21.19
N ILE A 123 -11.03 -1.97 21.67
CA ILE A 123 -10.90 -0.71 20.89
C ILE A 123 -9.45 -0.49 20.48
N THR A 124 -8.52 -0.63 21.42
CA THR A 124 -7.08 -0.45 21.14
C THR A 124 -6.60 -1.38 20.03
N THR A 125 -7.06 -2.63 20.02
CA THR A 125 -6.74 -3.60 18.97
C THR A 125 -7.26 -3.14 17.63
N GLN A 126 -8.52 -2.65 17.57
CA GLN A 126 -9.11 -2.17 16.31
C GLN A 126 -8.41 -0.90 15.79
N LEU A 127 -8.07 0.04 16.66
CA LEU A 127 -7.39 1.27 16.26
C LEU A 127 -5.98 1.01 15.69
N LYS A 128 -5.28 0.00 16.19
CA LYS A 128 -3.96 -0.41 15.65
C LYS A 128 -4.04 -1.04 14.26
N GLU A 129 -5.21 -1.51 13.84
CA GLU A 129 -5.40 -2.06 12.49
C GLU A 129 -5.61 -0.97 11.42
N LEU A 130 -5.70 0.31 11.80
CA LEU A 130 -6.02 1.42 10.89
C LEU A 130 -5.08 1.50 9.69
N ASP A 131 -3.78 1.28 9.91
CA ASP A 131 -2.76 1.28 8.84
C ASP A 131 -2.88 0.07 7.88
N ASN A 132 -3.73 -0.90 8.19
CA ASN A 132 -4.04 -2.06 7.34
C ASN A 132 -5.29 -1.86 6.48
N ILE A 133 -6.00 -0.73 6.58
CA ILE A 133 -7.20 -0.45 5.80
C ILE A 133 -6.82 -0.14 4.35
N ARG A 134 -7.53 -0.78 3.41
CA ARG A 134 -7.35 -0.54 1.96
C ARG A 134 -8.70 -0.42 1.25
N PRO A 135 -8.84 0.58 0.37
CA PRO A 135 -7.95 1.72 0.21
C PRO A 135 -7.88 2.57 1.48
N LEU A 136 -6.80 3.35 1.65
CA LEU A 136 -6.57 4.14 2.86
C LEU A 136 -7.68 5.17 3.14
N LEU A 137 -8.34 5.66 2.12
CA LEU A 137 -9.48 6.57 2.23
C LEU A 137 -10.74 5.93 2.88
N ASP A 138 -10.72 4.63 3.16
CA ASP A 138 -11.75 3.99 3.97
C ASP A 138 -11.46 4.05 5.48
N ALA A 139 -10.35 4.64 5.91
CA ALA A 139 -10.01 4.85 7.31
C ALA A 139 -11.13 5.57 8.12
N PRO A 140 -11.79 6.65 7.62
CA PRO A 140 -12.94 7.24 8.33
C PRO A 140 -14.09 6.26 8.55
N SER A 141 -14.36 5.38 7.57
CA SER A 141 -15.40 4.35 7.71
C SER A 141 -15.04 3.31 8.78
N TRP A 142 -13.75 2.96 8.89
CA TRP A 142 -13.24 2.08 9.94
C TRP A 142 -13.41 2.72 11.32
N VAL A 143 -13.03 3.98 11.48
CA VAL A 143 -13.19 4.74 12.74
C VAL A 143 -14.64 4.73 13.18
N LEU A 144 -15.57 5.03 12.27
CA LEU A 144 -17.02 5.02 12.56
C LEU A 144 -17.55 3.63 12.89
N MET A 145 -17.03 2.58 12.24
CA MET A 145 -17.37 1.19 12.58
C MET A 145 -16.92 0.86 14.01
N VAL A 146 -15.70 1.21 14.38
CA VAL A 146 -15.18 0.99 15.75
C VAL A 146 -15.99 1.77 16.76
N ALA A 147 -16.23 3.06 16.52
CA ALA A 147 -17.06 3.91 17.40
C ALA A 147 -18.46 3.32 17.62
N LYS A 148 -19.12 2.86 16.55
CA LYS A 148 -20.46 2.25 16.63
C LYS A 148 -20.47 0.93 17.40
N LYS A 149 -19.41 0.11 17.27
CA LYS A 149 -19.34 -1.22 17.91
C LYS A 149 -18.98 -1.17 19.40
N THR A 150 -18.55 -0.02 19.93
CA THR A 150 -18.24 0.08 21.36
C THR A 150 -19.49 0.02 22.24
N GLU A 151 -20.69 0.29 21.72
CA GLU A 151 -21.96 0.39 22.48
C GLU A 151 -21.91 1.40 23.66
N ASN A 152 -20.80 2.12 23.81
CA ASN A 152 -20.56 3.11 24.86
C ASN A 152 -20.49 4.51 24.24
N GLU A 153 -21.49 5.34 24.53
CA GLU A 153 -21.62 6.67 23.92
C GLU A 153 -20.40 7.58 24.21
N ALA A 154 -19.85 7.53 25.42
CA ALA A 154 -18.69 8.34 25.78
C ALA A 154 -17.43 7.87 25.04
N ALA A 155 -17.24 6.56 24.89
CA ALA A 155 -16.14 6.00 24.11
C ALA A 155 -16.29 6.30 22.62
N SER A 156 -17.49 6.08 22.05
CA SER A 156 -17.81 6.42 20.67
C SER A 156 -17.46 7.87 20.35
N LYS A 157 -17.95 8.80 21.17
CA LYS A 157 -17.68 10.23 21.03
C LYS A 157 -16.18 10.57 21.14
N ALA A 158 -15.47 9.93 22.07
CA ALA A 158 -14.03 10.15 22.24
C ALA A 158 -13.22 9.67 21.00
N ILE A 159 -13.60 8.54 20.40
CA ILE A 159 -13.02 7.98 19.19
C ILE A 159 -13.23 8.94 18.01
N GLU A 160 -14.47 9.39 17.78
CA GLU A 160 -14.81 10.28 16.67
C GLU A 160 -14.13 11.65 16.81
N GLN A 161 -14.20 12.26 17.99
CA GLN A 161 -13.56 13.56 18.24
C GLN A 161 -12.03 13.50 18.11
N ALA A 162 -11.40 12.39 18.51
CA ALA A 162 -9.98 12.21 18.33
C ALA A 162 -9.61 12.19 16.83
N TRP A 163 -10.43 11.55 16.00
CA TRP A 163 -10.22 11.56 14.56
C TRP A 163 -10.34 12.95 13.96
N ASP A 164 -11.45 13.66 14.24
CA ASP A 164 -11.70 14.99 13.71
C ASP A 164 -10.55 15.95 14.08
N ASP A 165 -10.11 15.94 15.34
CA ASP A 165 -9.00 16.77 15.79
C ASP A 165 -7.66 16.40 15.13
N CYS A 166 -7.41 15.10 14.89
CA CYS A 166 -6.21 14.65 14.18
C CYS A 166 -6.25 15.06 12.70
N VAL A 167 -7.39 14.95 12.03
CA VAL A 167 -7.57 15.43 10.65
C VAL A 167 -7.39 16.95 10.56
N ASP A 168 -7.98 17.71 11.46
CA ASP A 168 -7.82 19.16 11.52
C ASP A 168 -6.36 19.57 11.75
N ASN A 169 -5.64 18.84 12.59
CA ASN A 169 -4.23 19.08 12.84
C ASN A 169 -3.36 18.66 11.64
N PHE A 170 -3.69 17.57 10.95
CA PHE A 170 -3.00 17.14 9.74
C PHE A 170 -3.00 18.23 8.67
N PHE A 171 -4.14 18.89 8.40
CA PHE A 171 -4.21 19.98 7.43
C PHE A 171 -3.54 21.29 7.88
N LYS A 172 -3.13 21.38 9.16
CA LYS A 172 -2.30 22.48 9.68
C LYS A 172 -0.79 22.21 9.57
N VAL A 173 -0.37 21.01 9.21
CA VAL A 173 1.04 20.68 9.02
C VAL A 173 1.62 21.53 7.89
N PRO A 174 2.73 22.27 8.09
CA PRO A 174 3.26 23.17 7.08
C PRO A 174 3.59 22.50 5.74
N PHE A 175 4.04 21.26 5.77
CA PHE A 175 4.30 20.46 4.56
C PHE A 175 3.01 20.21 3.77
N VAL A 176 1.92 19.87 4.44
CA VAL A 176 0.60 19.63 3.80
C VAL A 176 0.04 20.92 3.23
N GLN A 177 0.08 22.02 4.01
CA GLN A 177 -0.33 23.35 3.55
C GLN A 177 0.48 23.85 2.34
N GLY A 178 1.76 23.50 2.28
CA GLY A 178 2.62 23.87 1.15
C GLY A 178 2.28 23.12 -0.15
N GLN A 179 1.46 22.06 -0.09
CA GLN A 179 0.99 21.33 -1.27
C GLN A 179 -0.38 21.82 -1.77
N ASP A 180 -1.10 22.61 -0.96
CA ASP A 180 -2.39 23.21 -1.29
C ASP A 180 -2.23 24.36 -2.31
N LYS A 181 -2.95 24.28 -3.43
CA LYS A 181 -2.94 25.29 -4.51
C LYS A 181 -4.18 26.15 -4.43
N PHE A 182 -4.04 27.33 -3.86
CA PHE A 182 -5.10 28.28 -3.53
C PHE A 182 -6.11 28.66 -4.66
N LEU A 183 -5.91 28.31 -5.91
CA LEU A 183 -6.71 28.84 -7.03
C LEU A 183 -7.77 27.89 -7.62
N TRP A 184 -7.75 26.59 -7.28
CA TRP A 184 -8.73 25.60 -7.78
C TRP A 184 -8.88 24.46 -6.76
N PRO A 185 -10.08 23.81 -6.65
CA PRO A 185 -10.20 22.59 -5.88
C PRO A 185 -9.16 21.57 -6.35
N ASP A 186 -8.12 21.38 -5.55
CA ASP A 186 -7.04 20.45 -5.86
C ASP A 186 -7.17 19.13 -5.10
N LYS A 187 -6.14 18.30 -5.18
CA LYS A 187 -6.13 17.00 -4.52
C LYS A 187 -6.16 17.10 -3.00
N ILE A 188 -5.65 18.19 -2.42
CA ILE A 188 -5.67 18.41 -0.97
C ILE A 188 -7.09 18.72 -0.49
N ASP A 189 -7.83 19.56 -1.20
CA ASP A 189 -9.25 19.83 -0.90
C ASP A 189 -10.08 18.55 -0.95
N LEU A 190 -9.86 17.74 -2.00
CA LEU A 190 -10.58 16.48 -2.15
C LEU A 190 -10.18 15.46 -1.06
N LEU A 191 -8.91 15.41 -0.67
CA LEU A 191 -8.42 14.59 0.43
C LEU A 191 -9.06 15.04 1.74
N GLN A 192 -9.17 16.35 1.99
CA GLN A 192 -9.83 16.89 3.17
C GLN A 192 -11.28 16.42 3.26
N ILE A 193 -12.03 16.52 2.17
CA ILE A 193 -13.42 16.02 2.12
C ILE A 193 -13.47 14.51 2.37
N ALA A 194 -12.54 13.74 1.80
CA ALA A 194 -12.52 12.30 1.93
C ALA A 194 -12.15 11.81 3.33
N LEU A 195 -11.33 12.57 4.08
CA LEU A 195 -10.90 12.23 5.44
C LEU A 195 -11.87 12.69 6.52
N GLN A 196 -12.80 13.61 6.21
CA GLN A 196 -13.82 14.03 7.19
C GLN A 196 -14.72 12.86 7.58
N LEU A 197 -15.03 12.77 8.87
CA LEU A 197 -16.01 11.79 9.35
C LEU A 197 -17.39 12.13 8.79
N SER A 198 -17.95 11.19 8.06
CA SER A 198 -19.32 11.28 7.56
C SER A 198 -20.35 10.73 8.58
N SER A 199 -20.11 10.92 9.89
CA SER A 199 -21.01 10.45 10.96
C SER A 199 -22.43 10.96 10.81
N HIS A 200 -22.58 12.15 10.22
CA HIS A 200 -23.88 12.77 9.89
C HIS A 200 -24.16 12.80 8.37
N ALA A 201 -23.35 12.11 7.58
CA ALA A 201 -23.54 12.14 6.13
C ALA A 201 -24.77 11.32 5.70
N SER A 202 -25.62 11.94 4.90
CA SER A 202 -26.71 11.23 4.24
C SER A 202 -26.16 10.19 3.25
N LYS A 203 -26.96 9.18 2.88
CA LYS A 203 -26.61 8.18 1.87
C LYS A 203 -26.06 8.83 0.58
N LYS A 204 -26.67 9.93 0.15
CA LYS A 204 -26.25 10.71 -1.04
C LYS A 204 -24.87 11.36 -0.88
N MET A 205 -24.49 11.76 0.33
CA MET A 205 -23.15 12.30 0.60
C MET A 205 -22.10 11.19 0.61
N LEU A 206 -22.44 10.01 1.14
CA LEU A 206 -21.56 8.82 1.08
C LEU A 206 -21.32 8.37 -0.35
N GLU A 207 -22.35 8.36 -1.22
CA GLU A 207 -22.23 8.09 -2.65
C GLU A 207 -21.27 9.10 -3.31
N LYS A 208 -21.41 10.39 -2.98
CA LYS A 208 -20.53 11.44 -3.50
C LYS A 208 -19.08 11.30 -3.02
N ILE A 209 -18.85 10.87 -1.78
CA ILE A 209 -17.51 10.55 -1.27
C ILE A 209 -16.92 9.36 -2.04
N CYS A 210 -17.70 8.32 -2.34
CA CYS A 210 -17.26 7.20 -3.16
C CYS A 210 -16.89 7.63 -4.59
N GLU A 211 -17.71 8.49 -5.23
CA GLU A 211 -17.38 9.07 -6.54
C GLU A 211 -16.10 9.93 -6.50
N LEU A 212 -15.90 10.68 -5.42
CA LEU A 212 -14.69 11.48 -5.23
C LEU A 212 -13.46 10.61 -5.05
N LYS A 213 -13.56 9.51 -4.29
CA LYS A 213 -12.48 8.52 -4.14
C LYS A 213 -12.09 7.92 -5.50
N GLU A 214 -13.06 7.56 -6.33
CA GLU A 214 -12.80 7.04 -7.68
C GLU A 214 -12.13 8.08 -8.59
N LYS A 215 -12.41 9.37 -8.37
CA LYS A 215 -11.76 10.46 -9.12
C LYS A 215 -10.36 10.79 -8.63
N LEU A 216 -10.14 10.73 -7.32
CA LEU A 216 -8.82 10.99 -6.70
C LEU A 216 -7.82 9.87 -6.97
N PHE A 217 -8.30 8.64 -6.96
CA PHE A 217 -7.50 7.43 -7.11
C PHE A 217 -8.09 6.54 -8.23
N PRO A 218 -8.10 7.04 -9.48
CA PRO A 218 -8.61 6.25 -10.61
C PRO A 218 -7.80 4.97 -10.82
N GLU A 219 -6.63 4.91 -10.22
CA GLU A 219 -5.63 3.85 -10.33
C GLU A 219 -5.59 2.91 -9.11
N ASP A 220 -6.32 3.20 -8.03
CA ASP A 220 -6.47 2.29 -6.87
C ASP A 220 -7.18 0.97 -7.23
N LYS A 221 -7.79 0.90 -8.40
CA LYS A 221 -8.15 -0.38 -9.00
C LYS A 221 -6.89 -0.93 -9.66
N ALA A 222 -6.49 -2.12 -9.23
CA ALA A 222 -5.32 -2.86 -9.71
C ALA A 222 -5.13 -2.85 -11.25
N GLY A 223 -6.15 -2.52 -12.03
CA GLY A 223 -6.14 -2.38 -13.47
C GLY A 223 -5.73 -1.00 -14.04
N GLY A 224 -5.24 -0.05 -13.24
CA GLY A 224 -4.78 1.26 -13.74
C GLY A 224 -3.28 1.28 -14.03
N TYR A 225 -2.50 0.57 -13.23
CA TYR A 225 -1.04 0.53 -13.31
C TYR A 225 -0.49 -0.27 -14.51
N ASP A 226 -1.28 -1.18 -15.08
CA ASP A 226 -0.96 -1.87 -16.33
C ASP A 226 -0.75 -0.91 -17.50
N LYS A 227 -1.54 0.16 -17.57
CA LYS A 227 -1.41 1.22 -18.59
C LYS A 227 -0.11 2.00 -18.44
N HIS A 228 0.34 2.23 -17.21
CA HIS A 228 1.63 2.85 -16.96
C HIS A 228 2.78 1.89 -17.25
N ALA A 229 2.65 0.63 -16.85
CA ALA A 229 3.60 -0.42 -17.19
C ALA A 229 3.80 -0.56 -18.70
N PHE A 230 2.73 -0.48 -19.48
CA PHE A 230 2.80 -0.52 -20.94
C PHE A 230 3.53 0.69 -21.56
N LYS A 231 3.51 1.85 -20.89
CA LYS A 231 4.22 3.06 -21.33
C LYS A 231 5.70 3.06 -20.99
N GLU A 232 6.19 2.13 -20.16
CA GLU A 232 7.60 2.02 -19.82
C GLU A 232 8.47 1.86 -21.10
N LEU A 233 9.55 2.62 -21.17
CA LEU A 233 10.41 2.63 -22.35
C LEU A 233 10.93 1.23 -22.71
N ARG A 234 11.34 0.45 -21.69
CA ARG A 234 11.86 -0.92 -21.88
C ARG A 234 10.80 -1.90 -22.37
N VAL A 235 9.54 -1.71 -21.99
CA VAL A 235 8.41 -2.50 -22.51
C VAL A 235 8.16 -2.18 -23.97
N ARG A 236 8.22 -0.88 -24.31
CA ARG A 236 7.99 -0.40 -25.69
C ARG A 236 9.14 -0.75 -26.62
N SER A 237 10.38 -0.78 -26.14
CA SER A 237 11.56 -1.20 -26.93
C SER A 237 11.60 -2.70 -27.21
N GLY A 238 10.79 -3.51 -26.49
CA GLY A 238 10.81 -4.98 -26.63
C GLY A 238 11.85 -5.68 -25.76
N ASP A 239 12.54 -4.94 -24.89
CA ASP A 239 13.56 -5.52 -24.00
C ASP A 239 12.94 -6.31 -22.84
N VAL A 240 11.65 -6.06 -22.53
CA VAL A 240 10.93 -6.60 -21.39
C VAL A 240 9.66 -7.30 -21.83
N ASN A 241 9.42 -8.48 -21.26
CA ASN A 241 8.20 -9.25 -21.41
C ASN A 241 7.37 -9.24 -20.12
N PHE A 242 8.00 -9.15 -18.97
CA PHE A 242 7.37 -9.24 -17.67
C PHE A 242 7.62 -7.98 -16.85
N VAL A 243 6.54 -7.30 -16.45
CA VAL A 243 6.59 -6.12 -15.58
C VAL A 243 5.98 -6.47 -14.24
N LEU A 244 6.73 -6.26 -13.15
CA LEU A 244 6.30 -6.54 -11.80
C LEU A 244 6.22 -5.26 -10.97
N TYR A 245 5.03 -4.95 -10.46
CA TYR A 245 4.79 -3.88 -9.49
C TYR A 245 4.18 -4.45 -8.20
N GLY A 246 4.18 -3.64 -7.17
CA GLY A 246 3.41 -3.79 -5.94
C GLY A 246 2.53 -2.56 -5.72
N HIS A 247 2.72 -1.86 -4.61
CA HIS A 247 2.15 -0.56 -4.24
C HIS A 247 0.64 -0.55 -3.95
N THR A 248 -0.19 -1.05 -4.87
CA THR A 248 -1.67 -1.03 -4.71
C THR A 248 -2.18 -1.97 -3.63
N HIS A 249 -1.34 -2.90 -3.17
CA HIS A 249 -1.66 -3.98 -2.26
C HIS A 249 -2.65 -5.02 -2.81
N ASP A 250 -3.08 -4.88 -4.06
CA ASP A 250 -3.96 -5.82 -4.76
C ASP A 250 -3.18 -6.70 -5.72
N TYR A 251 -3.52 -7.97 -5.75
CA TYR A 251 -2.95 -8.92 -6.70
C TYR A 251 -3.64 -8.80 -8.07
N VAL A 252 -2.84 -8.66 -9.14
CA VAL A 252 -3.34 -8.57 -10.52
C VAL A 252 -2.39 -9.21 -11.50
N VAL A 253 -2.94 -9.86 -12.53
CA VAL A 253 -2.23 -10.29 -13.73
C VAL A 253 -2.97 -9.76 -14.95
N VAL A 254 -2.26 -9.00 -15.80
CA VAL A 254 -2.84 -8.43 -17.02
C VAL A 254 -1.97 -8.75 -18.23
N PRO A 255 -2.50 -9.46 -19.25
CA PRO A 255 -1.83 -9.54 -20.54
C PRO A 255 -1.89 -8.16 -21.22
N MET A 256 -0.73 -7.54 -21.42
CA MET A 256 -0.67 -6.17 -21.96
C MET A 256 -0.62 -6.14 -23.49
N ASP A 257 0.16 -7.04 -24.10
CA ASP A 257 0.39 -7.06 -25.53
C ASP A 257 0.97 -8.40 -25.98
N GLN A 258 0.85 -8.67 -27.28
CA GLN A 258 1.51 -9.76 -27.95
C GLN A 258 2.19 -9.22 -29.21
N THR A 259 3.52 -9.12 -29.20
CA THR A 259 4.27 -8.64 -30.35
C THR A 259 4.60 -9.80 -31.29
N SER A 260 4.00 -9.82 -32.48
CA SER A 260 4.44 -10.69 -33.57
C SER A 260 5.70 -10.11 -34.19
N ILE A 261 6.83 -10.78 -34.01
CA ILE A 261 8.05 -10.45 -34.76
C ILE A 261 7.94 -11.16 -36.09
N LEU A 262 8.07 -10.43 -37.22
CA LEU A 262 8.07 -11.00 -38.57
C LEU A 262 9.13 -12.14 -38.65
N GLY A 263 8.64 -13.39 -38.77
CA GLY A 263 9.49 -14.60 -38.81
C GLY A 263 9.98 -15.13 -37.48
N GLY A 264 9.51 -14.62 -36.34
CA GLY A 264 9.92 -15.03 -35.00
C GLY A 264 8.77 -15.44 -34.09
N SER A 265 9.10 -15.99 -32.93
CA SER A 265 8.13 -16.33 -31.89
C SER A 265 7.42 -15.07 -31.33
N SER A 266 6.10 -15.16 -31.16
CA SER A 266 5.34 -14.15 -30.46
C SER A 266 5.91 -13.88 -29.05
N GLN A 267 6.07 -12.61 -28.70
CA GLN A 267 6.48 -12.20 -27.37
C GLN A 267 5.26 -11.68 -26.61
N ASP A 268 4.85 -12.44 -25.59
CA ASP A 268 3.80 -12.01 -24.69
C ASP A 268 4.37 -10.99 -23.72
N LYS A 269 3.63 -9.90 -23.52
CA LYS A 269 3.93 -8.89 -22.49
C LYS A 269 2.89 -8.94 -21.40
N ILE A 270 3.34 -9.18 -20.17
CA ILE A 270 2.47 -9.40 -19.03
C ILE A 270 2.86 -8.47 -17.89
N TYR A 271 1.86 -7.84 -17.33
CA TYR A 271 1.96 -7.07 -16.10
C TYR A 271 1.51 -7.91 -14.91
N PHE A 272 2.27 -7.84 -13.83
CA PHE A 272 1.95 -8.41 -12.53
C PHE A 272 1.96 -7.32 -11.47
N ASN A 273 0.91 -7.28 -10.65
CA ASN A 273 0.99 -6.64 -9.34
C ASN A 273 1.00 -7.75 -8.30
N THR A 274 2.03 -7.79 -7.48
CA THR A 274 2.18 -8.86 -6.48
C THR A 274 1.42 -8.59 -5.19
N GLY A 275 0.73 -7.47 -5.12
CA GLY A 275 -0.02 -7.09 -3.93
C GLY A 275 0.89 -6.89 -2.71
N THR A 276 0.43 -7.35 -1.55
CA THR A 276 1.17 -7.28 -0.29
C THR A 276 1.00 -8.57 0.51
N TRP A 277 2.05 -8.97 1.26
CA TRP A 277 1.95 -10.08 2.22
C TRP A 277 1.41 -9.65 3.58
N ARG A 278 1.19 -8.35 3.75
CA ARG A 278 0.58 -7.77 4.94
C ARG A 278 -0.92 -8.05 4.94
N LYS A 279 -1.52 -8.21 6.13
CA LYS A 279 -2.98 -8.23 6.28
C LYS A 279 -3.57 -6.92 5.76
N THR A 280 -4.65 -7.01 5.00
CA THR A 280 -5.44 -5.85 4.57
C THR A 280 -6.88 -6.01 5.03
N TRP A 281 -7.52 -4.89 5.35
CA TRP A 281 -8.94 -4.80 5.65
C TRP A 281 -9.62 -4.02 4.54
N ASN A 282 -10.58 -4.66 3.88
CA ASN A 282 -11.34 -4.05 2.81
C ASN A 282 -12.80 -3.89 3.22
N LYS A 283 -13.35 -2.71 2.95
CA LYS A 283 -14.77 -2.43 3.21
C LYS A 283 -15.64 -3.30 2.31
N VAL A 284 -16.76 -3.82 2.84
CA VAL A 284 -17.75 -4.54 2.02
C VAL A 284 -18.34 -3.61 0.96
N GLN A 285 -18.48 -4.10 -0.28
CA GLN A 285 -18.73 -3.25 -1.45
C GLN A 285 -20.20 -3.18 -1.87
N PHE A 286 -21.01 -4.20 -1.56
CA PHE A 286 -22.38 -4.30 -2.10
C PHE A 286 -23.40 -3.37 -1.44
N ASP A 287 -23.10 -2.84 -0.26
CA ASP A 287 -23.92 -1.81 0.38
C ASP A 287 -23.02 -0.66 0.84
N PRO A 288 -23.05 0.51 0.18
CA PRO A 288 -22.25 1.67 0.56
C PRO A 288 -22.54 2.19 1.98
N ALA A 289 -23.75 1.93 2.50
CA ALA A 289 -24.12 2.29 3.87
C ALA A 289 -23.56 1.29 4.90
N ASN A 290 -23.19 0.10 4.47
CA ASN A 290 -22.55 -0.89 5.33
C ASN A 290 -21.08 -0.51 5.56
N ARG A 291 -20.71 -0.42 6.84
CA ARG A 291 -19.36 -0.05 7.28
C ARG A 291 -18.56 -1.25 7.80
N GLU A 292 -18.98 -2.46 7.47
CA GLU A 292 -18.26 -3.65 7.85
C GLU A 292 -17.02 -3.84 6.95
N PHE A 293 -16.00 -4.49 7.52
CA PHE A 293 -14.74 -4.77 6.86
C PHE A 293 -14.41 -6.26 6.97
N ILE A 294 -13.77 -6.78 5.94
CA ILE A 294 -13.25 -8.13 5.92
C ILE A 294 -11.73 -8.05 5.82
N GLY A 295 -11.04 -8.73 6.74
CA GLY A 295 -9.59 -8.78 6.78
C GLY A 295 -9.07 -10.09 6.21
N TRP A 296 -8.04 -10.01 5.34
CA TRP A 296 -7.37 -11.17 4.77
C TRP A 296 -5.89 -10.90 4.46
N HIS A 297 -5.16 -11.99 4.20
CA HIS A 297 -3.83 -11.93 3.60
C HIS A 297 -3.90 -12.45 2.17
N VAL A 298 -3.13 -11.84 1.27
CA VAL A 298 -2.93 -12.35 -0.09
C VAL A 298 -1.43 -12.53 -0.31
N LEU A 299 -0.96 -13.76 -0.12
CA LEU A 299 0.46 -14.09 -0.26
C LEU A 299 0.74 -14.46 -1.71
N THR A 300 1.34 -13.55 -2.46
CA THR A 300 1.63 -13.75 -3.87
C THR A 300 3.12 -13.71 -4.14
N TYR A 301 3.59 -14.64 -4.97
CA TYR A 301 4.87 -14.51 -5.66
C TYR A 301 4.76 -14.94 -7.11
N VAL A 302 5.66 -14.44 -7.93
CA VAL A 302 5.77 -14.78 -9.35
C VAL A 302 7.13 -15.43 -9.58
N ALA A 303 7.13 -16.62 -10.16
CA ALA A 303 8.32 -17.30 -10.66
C ALA A 303 8.39 -17.10 -12.18
N ILE A 304 9.53 -16.67 -12.68
CA ILE A 304 9.76 -16.45 -14.11
C ILE A 304 10.93 -17.32 -14.55
N PHE A 305 10.75 -18.00 -15.68
CA PHE A 305 11.67 -19.01 -16.18
C PHE A 305 12.22 -18.65 -17.56
N LYS A 306 13.45 -19.05 -17.82
CA LYS A 306 13.95 -19.19 -19.19
C LYS A 306 13.34 -20.43 -19.84
N PRO A 307 13.26 -20.48 -21.18
CA PRO A 307 12.75 -21.67 -21.88
C PRO A 307 13.50 -22.96 -21.50
N SER A 308 14.77 -22.86 -21.15
CA SER A 308 15.62 -24.01 -20.72
C SER A 308 15.36 -24.49 -19.29
N GLU A 309 14.62 -23.72 -18.48
CA GLU A 309 14.43 -24.02 -17.07
C GLU A 309 13.07 -24.68 -16.79
N ASN A 310 12.01 -24.30 -17.51
CA ASN A 310 10.65 -24.82 -17.28
C ASN A 310 9.79 -24.78 -18.56
N ASP A 311 10.16 -25.51 -19.63
CA ASP A 311 9.37 -25.60 -20.85
C ASP A 311 8.10 -26.48 -20.62
N PRO A 312 6.89 -26.05 -21.01
CA PRO A 312 6.57 -24.90 -21.85
C PRO A 312 6.24 -23.60 -21.07
N TYR A 313 6.37 -23.60 -19.77
CA TYR A 313 5.92 -22.49 -18.93
C TYR A 313 6.98 -21.40 -18.85
N LYS A 314 6.58 -20.16 -19.14
CA LYS A 314 7.43 -18.96 -19.04
C LYS A 314 7.37 -18.34 -17.64
N PHE A 315 6.26 -18.54 -16.92
CA PHE A 315 6.07 -18.06 -15.57
C PHE A 315 5.04 -18.91 -14.82
N GLU A 316 5.09 -18.82 -13.50
CA GLU A 316 4.08 -19.34 -12.58
C GLU A 316 3.71 -18.25 -11.58
N VAL A 317 2.44 -18.17 -11.23
CA VAL A 317 1.96 -17.28 -10.18
C VAL A 317 1.35 -18.12 -9.07
N TRP A 318 1.85 -17.91 -7.88
CA TRP A 318 1.34 -18.55 -6.66
C TRP A 318 0.64 -17.49 -5.81
N ASN A 319 -0.61 -17.74 -5.49
CA ASN A 319 -1.45 -16.89 -4.68
C ASN A 319 -2.13 -17.73 -3.59
N ALA A 320 -1.98 -17.31 -2.34
CA ALA A 320 -2.68 -17.89 -1.20
C ALA A 320 -3.47 -16.80 -0.49
N ALA A 321 -4.80 -16.87 -0.56
CA ALA A 321 -5.69 -16.02 0.22
C ALA A 321 -5.99 -16.72 1.55
N LEU A 322 -5.75 -16.01 2.67
CA LEU A 322 -5.99 -16.50 4.03
C LEU A 322 -6.89 -15.49 4.76
N GLY A 323 -8.08 -15.92 5.16
CA GLY A 323 -9.06 -15.11 5.91
C GLY A 323 -9.04 -15.34 7.41
#